data_921b46b71d9dc12d6367ce56319db07f
#
_entry.id   921b46b71d9dc12d6367ce56319db07f
#
_cell.length_a   1.000
_cell.length_b   1.000
_cell.length_c   1.000
_cell.angle_alpha   90.00
_cell.angle_beta   90.00
_cell.angle_gamma   90.00
#
_symmetry.space_group_name_H-M   'P 1'
#
loop_
_entity.id
_entity.type
_entity.pdbx_description
1 polymer ?
#
loop_
_entity_poly.entity_id
_entity_poly.type
_entity_poly.pdbx_seq_one_letter_code
_entity_poly.pdbx_strand_id
1 'polypeptide(L)'
;KIRGGDLDLVEYEFSPFSPGDKVNTLGIKPAQKLSPVEGKVRVTTPGRIHLTVLDMNRFAPNRPGGGGVGFALQIYCLAEVECTPEETVVDYSREPIVRHFVEVFKKTTDYSGGFKILVRDHEQKHVGLGSTGSVLVALATAMNEAVGSQLTKDEIRLLIGNNYVEETEDGRVTLGFETGVGPAAVTYGGMAVTGDELALAYHHPFAEGKNVFVIIPQTTVSSSGREEFDLLMNRARNLDYQDRELKAYFILMDL
;
A
#
# COMPACT_ATOMS: atom_id res chain seq x y z
N LYS A 1 -3.05 -2.11 -22.59
CA LYS A 1 -1.67 -2.38 -23.08
C LYS A 1 -0.82 -1.19 -22.76
N ILE A 2 0.25 -1.41 -22.02
CA ILE A 2 1.24 -0.38 -21.69
C ILE A 2 2.51 -0.72 -22.45
N ARG A 3 3.13 0.29 -23.05
CA ARG A 3 4.49 0.15 -23.56
C ARG A 3 5.47 0.45 -22.44
N GLY A 4 6.28 -0.51 -22.07
CA GLY A 4 7.49 -0.29 -21.31
C GLY A 4 8.50 0.54 -22.11
N GLY A 5 9.56 1.03 -21.46
CA GLY A 5 10.55 1.92 -22.04
C GLY A 5 11.15 1.43 -23.37
N ASP A 6 11.24 0.12 -23.57
CA ASP A 6 11.76 -0.53 -24.77
C ASP A 6 10.68 -0.95 -25.77
N LEU A 7 9.58 -0.24 -25.82
CA LEU A 7 8.46 -0.51 -26.73
C LEU A 7 7.70 -1.81 -26.43
N ASP A 8 8.03 -2.53 -25.38
CA ASP A 8 7.29 -3.72 -25.00
C ASP A 8 5.87 -3.34 -24.53
N LEU A 9 4.91 -4.03 -25.10
CA LEU A 9 3.51 -3.87 -24.73
C LEU A 9 3.22 -4.78 -23.54
N VAL A 10 2.90 -4.21 -22.40
CA VAL A 10 2.37 -4.95 -21.26
C VAL A 10 0.85 -4.83 -21.27
N GLU A 11 0.18 -5.96 -21.26
CA GLU A 11 -1.27 -6.03 -21.15
C GLU A 11 -1.66 -6.19 -19.69
N TYR A 12 -2.49 -5.26 -19.17
CA TYR A 12 -3.00 -5.33 -17.82
C TYR A 12 -4.37 -5.96 -17.82
N GLU A 13 -4.54 -6.96 -17.00
CA GLU A 13 -5.82 -7.60 -16.77
C GLU A 13 -6.32 -7.22 -15.38
N PHE A 14 -7.42 -6.48 -15.35
CA PHE A 14 -8.12 -6.10 -14.12
C PHE A 14 -9.23 -7.11 -13.78
N SER A 15 -8.97 -8.39 -13.97
CA SER A 15 -9.94 -9.44 -13.66
C SER A 15 -10.09 -9.58 -12.14
N PRO A 16 -11.30 -9.37 -11.60
CA PRO A 16 -11.55 -9.57 -10.18
C PRO A 16 -11.35 -11.03 -9.74
N PHE A 17 -10.86 -11.19 -8.51
CA PHE A 17 -10.66 -12.50 -7.88
C PHE A 17 -11.07 -12.45 -6.40
N SER A 18 -11.28 -13.61 -5.79
CA SER A 18 -11.64 -13.68 -4.37
C SER A 18 -10.45 -13.30 -3.47
N PRO A 19 -10.67 -12.60 -2.36
CA PRO A 19 -9.61 -12.36 -1.38
C PRO A 19 -8.83 -13.63 -1.03
N GLY A 20 -7.51 -13.58 -1.16
CA GLY A 20 -6.63 -14.72 -0.87
C GLY A 20 -6.32 -15.67 -2.04
N ASP A 21 -6.98 -15.56 -3.20
CA ASP A 21 -6.71 -16.43 -4.35
C ASP A 21 -5.32 -16.19 -4.97
N LYS A 22 -4.90 -14.93 -4.98
CA LYS A 22 -3.57 -14.54 -5.50
C LYS A 22 -2.73 -13.96 -4.36
N VAL A 23 -1.77 -14.73 -3.88
CA VAL A 23 -0.89 -14.35 -2.76
C VAL A 23 0.57 -14.54 -3.14
N ASN A 24 1.35 -13.49 -2.94
CA ASN A 24 2.81 -13.51 -3.07
C ASN A 24 3.46 -13.39 -1.69
N THR A 25 4.01 -14.47 -1.17
CA THR A 25 4.70 -14.49 0.13
C THR A 25 6.14 -13.99 0.06
N LEU A 26 6.64 -13.66 -1.12
CA LEU A 26 8.05 -13.29 -1.37
C LEU A 26 9.07 -14.33 -0.89
N GLY A 27 8.63 -15.53 -0.57
CA GLY A 27 9.47 -16.54 0.04
C GLY A 27 9.93 -16.22 1.47
N ILE A 28 9.32 -15.23 2.10
CA ILE A 28 9.58 -14.85 3.49
C ILE A 28 9.17 -16.02 4.40
N LYS A 29 10.00 -16.29 5.40
CA LYS A 29 9.73 -17.29 6.42
C LYS A 29 9.63 -16.62 7.79
N PRO A 30 8.76 -17.13 8.67
CA PRO A 30 8.67 -16.61 10.04
C PRO A 30 10.02 -16.62 10.73
N ALA A 31 10.34 -15.54 11.44
CA ALA A 31 11.63 -15.40 12.13
C ALA A 31 11.79 -16.37 13.31
N GLN A 32 10.67 -16.77 13.91
CA GLN A 32 10.63 -17.60 15.11
C GLN A 32 9.29 -18.35 15.21
N LYS A 33 9.16 -19.19 16.23
CA LYS A 33 7.88 -19.85 16.53
C LYS A 33 6.81 -18.81 16.87
N LEU A 34 5.62 -18.98 16.28
CA LEU A 34 4.47 -18.15 16.58
C LEU A 34 4.17 -18.15 18.09
N SER A 35 3.95 -16.98 18.64
CA SER A 35 3.62 -16.77 20.05
C SER A 35 2.48 -15.73 20.17
N PRO A 36 1.23 -16.15 19.89
CA PRO A 36 0.10 -15.25 20.00
C PRO A 36 0.01 -14.61 21.39
N VAL A 37 -0.18 -13.29 21.41
CA VAL A 37 -0.36 -12.54 22.66
C VAL A 37 -1.82 -12.56 23.08
N GLU A 38 -2.08 -12.51 24.37
CA GLU A 38 -3.44 -12.36 24.89
C GLU A 38 -3.95 -10.94 24.73
N GLY A 39 -5.22 -10.82 24.34
CA GLY A 39 -5.91 -9.56 24.19
C GLY A 39 -5.70 -8.87 22.85
N LYS A 40 -5.99 -7.57 22.84
CA LYS A 40 -6.07 -6.76 21.63
C LYS A 40 -4.80 -5.95 21.42
N VAL A 41 -4.26 -6.05 20.21
CA VAL A 41 -3.17 -5.18 19.75
C VAL A 41 -3.77 -4.03 18.96
N ARG A 42 -3.37 -2.80 19.27
CA ARG A 42 -3.81 -1.58 18.60
C ARG A 42 -2.63 -0.88 17.94
N VAL A 43 -2.76 -0.59 16.66
CA VAL A 43 -1.76 0.13 15.89
C VAL A 43 -2.42 1.32 15.21
N THR A 44 -1.81 2.48 15.34
CA THR A 44 -2.24 3.71 14.67
C THR A 44 -1.16 4.12 13.66
N THR A 45 -1.58 4.39 12.44
CA THR A 45 -0.69 4.80 11.35
C THR A 45 -1.14 6.11 10.72
N PRO A 46 -0.20 6.93 10.20
CA PRO A 46 -0.55 8.15 9.49
C PRO A 46 -1.14 7.87 8.10
N GLY A 47 -1.88 8.81 7.55
CA GLY A 47 -2.14 8.89 6.12
C GLY A 47 -0.91 9.38 5.37
N ARG A 48 -1.02 9.49 4.04
CA ARG A 48 0.10 10.00 3.22
C ARG A 48 -0.41 10.81 2.02
N ILE A 49 0.41 11.74 1.55
CA ILE A 49 0.29 12.33 0.22
C ILE A 49 1.37 11.74 -0.69
N HIS A 50 0.97 11.39 -1.90
CA HIS A 50 1.84 11.00 -2.99
C HIS A 50 2.06 12.22 -3.88
N LEU A 51 3.29 12.70 -3.97
CA LEU A 51 3.62 13.89 -4.74
C LEU A 51 3.82 13.57 -6.22
N THR A 52 4.53 12.50 -6.50
CA THR A 52 4.83 12.10 -7.88
C THR A 52 5.21 10.63 -7.98
N VAL A 53 4.93 10.04 -9.12
CA VAL A 53 5.49 8.77 -9.58
C VAL A 53 6.71 9.08 -10.44
N LEU A 54 7.84 8.40 -10.20
CA LEU A 54 9.09 8.67 -10.90
C LEU A 54 9.12 8.03 -12.29
N ASP A 55 8.71 6.77 -12.41
CA ASP A 55 8.71 6.06 -13.70
C ASP A 55 7.43 5.23 -13.90
N MET A 56 6.53 5.74 -14.73
CA MET A 56 5.30 5.05 -15.08
C MET A 56 5.49 3.81 -15.97
N ASN A 57 6.67 3.61 -16.57
CA ASN A 57 6.93 2.45 -17.42
C ASN A 57 7.27 1.18 -16.62
N ARG A 58 7.57 1.34 -15.34
CA ARG A 58 7.90 0.23 -14.43
C ARG A 58 6.69 -0.35 -13.70
N PHE A 59 5.54 0.24 -13.93
CA PHE A 59 4.28 -0.21 -13.33
C PHE A 59 3.74 -1.45 -14.04
N ALA A 60 3.45 -2.49 -13.29
CA ALA A 60 2.69 -3.65 -13.74
C ALA A 60 1.90 -4.27 -12.58
N PRO A 61 0.68 -4.78 -12.80
CA PRO A 61 0.00 -5.62 -11.82
C PRO A 61 0.92 -6.79 -11.42
N ASN A 62 0.96 -7.13 -10.16
CA ASN A 62 1.89 -8.11 -9.57
C ASN A 62 3.39 -7.72 -9.64
N ARG A 63 3.72 -6.57 -10.16
CA ARG A 63 5.08 -6.06 -10.18
C ARG A 63 5.07 -4.61 -9.72
N PRO A 64 5.10 -4.37 -8.42
CA PRO A 64 5.17 -3.01 -7.90
C PRO A 64 6.47 -2.36 -8.35
N GLY A 65 6.42 -1.07 -8.61
CA GLY A 65 7.60 -0.37 -9.09
C GLY A 65 7.34 1.06 -9.48
N GLY A 66 8.26 1.60 -10.29
CA GLY A 66 8.20 2.97 -10.76
C GLY A 66 8.62 4.00 -9.72
N GLY A 67 8.65 3.63 -8.46
CA GLY A 67 9.03 4.52 -7.39
C GLY A 67 8.21 5.81 -7.32
N GLY A 68 8.53 6.64 -6.35
CA GLY A 68 7.83 7.91 -6.16
C GLY A 68 8.35 8.69 -4.97
N VAL A 69 7.73 9.85 -4.76
CA VAL A 69 7.98 10.71 -3.62
C VAL A 69 6.67 10.99 -2.90
N GLY A 70 6.68 10.94 -1.59
CA GLY A 70 5.53 11.30 -0.77
C GLY A 70 5.89 11.45 0.69
N PHE A 71 4.94 11.90 1.48
CA PHE A 71 5.15 12.12 2.89
C PHE A 71 3.92 11.79 3.74
N ALA A 72 4.17 11.47 5.01
CA ALA A 72 3.15 11.15 5.98
C ALA A 72 2.38 12.38 6.45
N LEU A 73 1.09 12.20 6.74
CA LEU A 73 0.19 13.19 7.29
C LEU A 73 -0.38 12.75 8.62
N GLN A 74 -0.64 13.70 9.51
CA GLN A 74 -1.31 13.44 10.81
C GLN A 74 -2.82 13.22 10.66
N ILE A 75 -3.21 12.44 9.67
CA ILE A 75 -4.58 11.92 9.47
C ILE A 75 -4.47 10.42 9.72
N TYR A 76 -5.02 9.95 10.83
CA TYR A 76 -4.69 8.62 11.32
C TYR A 76 -5.72 7.57 10.96
N CYS A 77 -5.22 6.36 10.76
CA CYS A 77 -5.95 5.11 10.72
C CYS A 77 -5.62 4.30 11.97
N LEU A 78 -6.59 3.55 12.49
CA LEU A 78 -6.46 2.61 13.60
C LEU A 78 -6.80 1.20 13.13
N ALA A 79 -5.95 0.23 13.43
CA ALA A 79 -6.29 -1.18 13.40
C ALA A 79 -6.21 -1.77 14.81
N GLU A 80 -7.22 -2.53 15.19
CA GLU A 80 -7.26 -3.34 16.41
C GLU A 80 -7.39 -4.80 16.01
N VAL A 81 -6.50 -5.65 16.50
CA VAL A 81 -6.43 -7.08 16.15
C VAL A 81 -6.32 -7.91 17.42
N GLU A 82 -7.12 -8.96 17.49
CA GLU A 82 -7.08 -9.99 18.54
C GLU A 82 -7.00 -11.37 17.88
N CYS A 83 -6.07 -12.21 18.31
CA CYS A 83 -5.99 -13.59 17.85
C CYS A 83 -7.18 -14.41 18.37
N THR A 84 -7.72 -15.27 17.53
CA THR A 84 -8.83 -16.17 17.89
C THR A 84 -8.62 -17.55 17.28
N PRO A 85 -9.07 -18.65 17.94
CA PRO A 85 -9.13 -19.97 17.32
C PRO A 85 -10.25 -20.10 16.29
N GLU A 86 -11.20 -19.17 16.28
CA GLU A 86 -12.34 -19.15 15.38
C GLU A 86 -11.97 -18.54 14.02
N GLU A 87 -12.92 -18.48 13.09
CA GLU A 87 -12.74 -17.82 11.81
C GLU A 87 -12.48 -16.31 11.97
N THR A 88 -11.81 -15.71 10.98
CA THR A 88 -11.54 -14.28 10.97
C THR A 88 -12.83 -13.47 10.79
N VAL A 89 -13.03 -12.52 11.69
CA VAL A 89 -14.13 -11.53 11.64
C VAL A 89 -13.54 -10.15 11.41
N VAL A 90 -14.11 -9.41 10.47
CA VAL A 90 -13.65 -8.07 10.08
C VAL A 90 -14.78 -7.06 10.27
N ASP A 91 -14.54 -6.03 11.06
CA ASP A 91 -15.39 -4.83 11.19
C ASP A 91 -14.70 -3.65 10.49
N TYR A 92 -14.95 -3.55 9.19
CA TYR A 92 -14.48 -2.46 8.33
C TYR A 92 -15.29 -2.37 7.04
N SER A 93 -15.57 -1.16 6.58
CA SER A 93 -16.39 -0.92 5.37
C SER A 93 -15.76 -1.45 4.08
N ARG A 94 -14.42 -1.58 4.04
CA ARG A 94 -13.64 -2.12 2.90
C ARG A 94 -13.09 -3.50 3.23
N GLU A 95 -13.96 -4.36 3.70
CA GLU A 95 -13.63 -5.72 4.17
C GLU A 95 -12.83 -6.56 3.15
N PRO A 96 -13.10 -6.56 1.83
CA PRO A 96 -12.39 -7.39 0.87
C PRO A 96 -10.87 -7.16 0.85
N ILE A 97 -10.41 -5.91 1.00
CA ILE A 97 -8.99 -5.57 1.05
C ILE A 97 -8.33 -6.17 2.32
N VAL A 98 -9.01 -6.02 3.46
CA VAL A 98 -8.53 -6.56 4.74
C VAL A 98 -8.47 -8.09 4.67
N ARG A 99 -9.51 -8.76 4.19
CA ARG A 99 -9.54 -10.23 4.03
C ARG A 99 -8.43 -10.72 3.12
N HIS A 100 -8.18 -10.03 2.00
CA HIS A 100 -7.08 -10.40 1.12
C HIS A 100 -5.73 -10.36 1.85
N PHE A 101 -5.46 -9.27 2.59
CA PHE A 101 -4.19 -9.14 3.29
C PHE A 101 -4.07 -10.07 4.51
N VAL A 102 -5.15 -10.43 5.16
CA VAL A 102 -5.17 -11.49 6.18
C VAL A 102 -4.65 -12.81 5.60
N GLU A 103 -5.12 -13.19 4.42
CA GLU A 103 -4.66 -14.41 3.74
C GLU A 103 -3.19 -14.33 3.32
N VAL A 104 -2.73 -13.16 2.86
CA VAL A 104 -1.30 -12.90 2.60
C VAL A 104 -0.49 -13.12 3.86
N PHE A 105 -0.90 -12.51 4.97
CA PHE A 105 -0.21 -12.62 6.25
C PHE A 105 -0.18 -14.06 6.78
N LYS A 106 -1.33 -14.74 6.79
CA LYS A 106 -1.44 -16.14 7.26
C LYS A 106 -0.56 -17.07 6.45
N LYS A 107 -0.58 -16.97 5.12
CA LYS A 107 0.27 -17.80 4.25
C LYS A 107 1.76 -17.49 4.41
N THR A 108 2.12 -16.23 4.71
CA THR A 108 3.53 -15.85 4.91
C THR A 108 4.07 -16.30 6.26
N THR A 109 3.24 -16.23 7.32
CA THR A 109 3.66 -16.53 8.69
C THR A 109 3.32 -17.96 9.14
N ASP A 110 2.64 -18.72 8.30
CA ASP A 110 2.12 -20.06 8.63
C ASP A 110 1.15 -20.04 9.85
N TYR A 111 0.43 -18.91 10.03
CA TYR A 111 -0.53 -18.77 11.10
C TYR A 111 -1.87 -19.41 10.73
N SER A 112 -2.31 -20.40 11.49
CA SER A 112 -3.52 -21.17 11.22
C SER A 112 -4.78 -20.67 11.95
N GLY A 113 -4.64 -19.79 12.94
CA GLY A 113 -5.77 -19.20 13.65
C GLY A 113 -6.51 -18.13 12.84
N GLY A 114 -7.54 -17.56 13.45
CA GLY A 114 -8.24 -16.39 12.91
C GLY A 114 -7.91 -15.12 13.69
N PHE A 115 -8.51 -14.03 13.25
CA PHE A 115 -8.39 -12.72 13.89
C PHE A 115 -9.76 -12.08 14.08
N LYS A 116 -9.94 -11.36 15.19
CA LYS A 116 -11.01 -10.36 15.32
C LYS A 116 -10.37 -9.01 14.98
N ILE A 117 -10.84 -8.37 13.92
CA ILE A 117 -10.25 -7.16 13.34
C ILE A 117 -11.26 -6.04 13.37
N LEU A 118 -10.84 -4.89 13.90
CA LEU A 118 -11.55 -3.62 13.81
C LEU A 118 -10.64 -2.62 13.12
N VAL A 119 -11.13 -1.96 12.06
CA VAL A 119 -10.40 -0.86 11.41
C VAL A 119 -11.24 0.41 11.43
N ARG A 120 -10.60 1.53 11.68
CA ARG A 120 -11.19 2.88 11.55
C ARG A 120 -10.22 3.78 10.81
N ASP A 121 -10.71 4.47 9.78
CA ASP A 121 -9.97 5.45 9.01
C ASP A 121 -10.79 6.75 8.86
N HIS A 122 -10.36 7.64 8.00
CA HIS A 122 -11.06 8.90 7.73
C HIS A 122 -12.30 8.76 6.83
N GLU A 123 -12.67 7.55 6.43
CA GLU A 123 -13.87 7.17 5.64
C GLU A 123 -13.98 7.83 4.23
N GLN A 124 -13.02 8.65 3.84
CA GLN A 124 -13.00 9.29 2.52
C GLN A 124 -12.23 8.40 1.53
N LYS A 125 -12.96 7.85 0.55
CA LYS A 125 -12.37 6.98 -0.46
C LYS A 125 -11.81 7.81 -1.62
N HIS A 126 -10.67 7.39 -2.15
CA HIS A 126 -10.07 7.90 -3.40
C HIS A 126 -9.81 9.42 -3.45
N VAL A 127 -9.54 10.03 -2.29
CA VAL A 127 -9.22 11.46 -2.19
C VAL A 127 -7.71 11.75 -2.12
N GLY A 128 -6.88 10.76 -2.43
CA GLY A 128 -5.43 10.93 -2.47
C GLY A 128 -4.70 10.84 -1.11
N LEU A 129 -5.41 10.59 -0.01
CA LEU A 129 -4.84 10.51 1.34
C LEU A 129 -4.24 9.14 1.70
N GLY A 130 -4.24 8.20 0.76
CA GLY A 130 -3.58 6.91 0.92
C GLY A 130 -4.19 5.98 1.96
N SER A 131 -5.51 6.01 2.13
CA SER A 131 -6.21 5.22 3.14
C SER A 131 -5.91 3.72 3.05
N THR A 132 -5.90 3.14 1.85
CA THR A 132 -5.60 1.71 1.67
C THR A 132 -4.22 1.34 2.22
N GLY A 133 -3.17 2.09 1.85
CA GLY A 133 -1.81 1.85 2.35
C GLY A 133 -1.71 2.02 3.86
N SER A 134 -2.36 3.05 4.42
CA SER A 134 -2.41 3.31 5.86
C SER A 134 -3.09 2.16 6.61
N VAL A 135 -4.26 1.73 6.14
CA VAL A 135 -5.01 0.60 6.70
C VAL A 135 -4.19 -0.69 6.66
N LEU A 136 -3.57 -0.99 5.53
CA LEU A 136 -2.77 -2.22 5.37
C LEU A 136 -1.52 -2.22 6.27
N VAL A 137 -0.84 -1.09 6.44
CA VAL A 137 0.31 -1.01 7.36
C VAL A 137 -0.14 -1.15 8.81
N ALA A 138 -1.24 -0.49 9.22
CA ALA A 138 -1.77 -0.64 10.57
C ALA A 138 -2.19 -2.09 10.86
N LEU A 139 -2.94 -2.69 9.96
CA LEU A 139 -3.40 -4.07 10.04
C LEU A 139 -2.25 -5.07 10.12
N ALA A 140 -1.32 -4.98 9.16
CA ALA A 140 -0.18 -5.89 9.08
C ALA A 140 0.71 -5.81 10.33
N THR A 141 0.95 -4.59 10.81
CA THR A 141 1.73 -4.38 12.04
C THR A 141 0.99 -4.96 13.26
N ALA A 142 -0.31 -4.69 13.38
CA ALA A 142 -1.11 -5.22 14.48
C ALA A 142 -1.19 -6.75 14.47
N MET A 143 -1.40 -7.38 13.30
CA MET A 143 -1.37 -8.84 13.18
C MET A 143 0.01 -9.40 13.53
N ASN A 144 1.08 -8.76 13.05
CA ASN A 144 2.44 -9.17 13.33
C ASN A 144 2.76 -9.15 14.83
N GLU A 145 2.41 -8.07 15.50
CA GLU A 145 2.57 -7.97 16.96
C GLU A 145 1.68 -8.99 17.70
N ALA A 146 0.45 -9.19 17.23
CA ALA A 146 -0.48 -10.15 17.84
C ALA A 146 0.02 -11.60 17.79
N VAL A 147 0.82 -11.99 16.80
CA VAL A 147 1.39 -13.35 16.68
C VAL A 147 2.83 -13.46 17.16
N GLY A 148 3.40 -12.40 17.78
CA GLY A 148 4.73 -12.40 18.35
C GLY A 148 5.83 -11.86 17.43
N SER A 149 5.53 -10.92 16.55
CA SER A 149 6.49 -10.14 15.75
C SER A 149 7.39 -10.98 14.84
N GLN A 150 6.78 -11.67 13.90
CA GLN A 150 7.44 -12.58 12.96
C GLN A 150 8.18 -11.88 11.83
N LEU A 151 7.71 -10.68 11.46
CA LEU A 151 8.16 -9.92 10.29
C LEU A 151 8.79 -8.60 10.71
N THR A 152 9.81 -8.19 9.97
CA THR A 152 10.38 -6.86 10.06
C THR A 152 9.47 -5.81 9.40
N LYS A 153 9.70 -4.53 9.69
CA LYS A 153 8.98 -3.43 9.05
C LYS A 153 9.15 -3.42 7.53
N ASP A 154 10.35 -3.74 7.04
CA ASP A 154 10.62 -3.83 5.61
C ASP A 154 9.91 -5.00 4.94
N GLU A 155 9.88 -6.17 5.58
CA GLU A 155 9.12 -7.32 5.07
C GLU A 155 7.62 -7.02 4.99
N ILE A 156 7.05 -6.38 6.02
CA ILE A 156 5.65 -5.93 6.01
C ILE A 156 5.40 -4.99 4.84
N ARG A 157 6.24 -3.98 4.65
CA ARG A 157 6.14 -3.00 3.57
C ARG A 157 6.20 -3.65 2.19
N LEU A 158 7.13 -4.58 2.00
CA LEU A 158 7.30 -5.32 0.75
C LEU A 158 6.12 -6.26 0.48
N LEU A 159 5.60 -6.94 1.51
CA LEU A 159 4.40 -7.78 1.39
C LEU A 159 3.19 -6.95 0.97
N ILE A 160 2.98 -5.79 1.57
CA ILE A 160 1.88 -4.89 1.21
C ILE A 160 1.98 -4.48 -0.26
N GLY A 161 3.14 -4.02 -0.69
CA GLY A 161 3.33 -3.54 -2.05
C GLY A 161 3.17 -4.64 -3.12
N ASN A 162 3.62 -5.86 -2.83
CA ASN A 162 3.53 -6.99 -3.75
C ASN A 162 2.16 -7.70 -3.75
N ASN A 163 1.29 -7.34 -2.82
CA ASN A 163 -0.07 -7.90 -2.71
C ASN A 163 -1.13 -6.79 -2.68
N TYR A 164 -0.81 -5.63 -3.24
CA TYR A 164 -1.71 -4.50 -3.24
C TYR A 164 -2.91 -4.74 -4.14
N VAL A 165 -4.10 -4.55 -3.60
CA VAL A 165 -5.37 -4.76 -4.30
C VAL A 165 -6.33 -3.60 -4.07
N GLU A 166 -7.26 -3.43 -5.00
CA GLU A 166 -8.41 -2.55 -4.91
C GLU A 166 -9.69 -3.38 -4.78
N GLU A 167 -10.65 -2.89 -4.04
CA GLU A 167 -11.97 -3.53 -3.90
C GLU A 167 -12.82 -3.31 -5.16
N THR A 168 -13.67 -4.27 -5.45
CA THR A 168 -14.70 -4.16 -6.49
C THR A 168 -16.10 -4.16 -5.86
N GLU A 169 -17.09 -3.64 -6.58
CA GLU A 169 -18.46 -3.50 -6.08
C GLU A 169 -19.12 -4.83 -5.67
N ASP A 170 -18.67 -5.93 -6.24
CA ASP A 170 -19.18 -7.28 -5.97
C ASP A 170 -18.48 -8.00 -4.80
N GLY A 171 -17.70 -7.27 -4.01
CA GLY A 171 -17.02 -7.82 -2.83
C GLY A 171 -15.76 -8.64 -3.14
N ARG A 172 -15.31 -8.62 -4.39
CA ARG A 172 -14.03 -9.17 -4.82
C ARG A 172 -12.94 -8.10 -4.78
N VAL A 173 -11.74 -8.49 -5.18
CA VAL A 173 -10.60 -7.60 -5.32
C VAL A 173 -9.99 -7.70 -6.71
N THR A 174 -9.37 -6.63 -7.16
CA THR A 174 -8.54 -6.62 -8.36
C THR A 174 -7.14 -6.13 -8.01
N LEU A 175 -6.16 -6.48 -8.83
CA LEU A 175 -4.79 -6.00 -8.63
C LEU A 175 -4.75 -4.47 -8.72
N GLY A 176 -4.10 -3.85 -7.76
CA GLY A 176 -3.83 -2.44 -7.74
C GLY A 176 -2.38 -2.11 -8.07
N PHE A 177 -2.05 -0.83 -8.02
CA PHE A 177 -0.71 -0.31 -8.30
C PHE A 177 -0.06 0.23 -7.03
N GLU A 178 1.18 -0.15 -6.78
CA GLU A 178 1.93 0.37 -5.64
C GLU A 178 3.36 0.75 -6.06
N THR A 179 3.74 1.98 -5.72
CA THR A 179 5.07 2.55 -5.96
C THR A 179 6.04 2.31 -4.80
N GLY A 180 5.53 1.83 -3.67
CA GLY A 180 6.26 1.73 -2.41
C GLY A 180 6.19 2.98 -1.53
N VAL A 181 5.81 4.13 -2.07
CA VAL A 181 5.71 5.39 -1.32
C VAL A 181 4.69 5.29 -0.18
N GLY A 182 3.51 4.71 -0.46
CA GLY A 182 2.47 4.56 0.53
C GLY A 182 2.94 3.79 1.75
N PRO A 183 3.31 2.52 1.60
CA PRO A 183 3.82 1.72 2.71
C PRO A 183 5.06 2.30 3.39
N ALA A 184 5.99 2.94 2.64
CA ALA A 184 7.21 3.50 3.21
C ALA A 184 6.91 4.74 4.09
N ALA A 185 6.20 5.74 3.56
CA ALA A 185 5.88 6.96 4.30
C ALA A 185 5.03 6.65 5.55
N VAL A 186 4.09 5.70 5.44
CA VAL A 186 3.25 5.27 6.56
C VAL A 186 4.05 4.52 7.64
N THR A 187 4.98 3.67 7.22
CA THR A 187 5.79 2.85 8.15
C THR A 187 6.82 3.66 8.90
N TYR A 188 7.47 4.61 8.24
CA TYR A 188 8.60 5.35 8.80
C TYR A 188 8.26 6.79 9.20
N GLY A 189 7.11 7.31 8.74
CA GLY A 189 6.77 8.73 8.89
C GLY A 189 7.59 9.61 7.94
N GLY A 190 7.48 10.93 8.09
CA GLY A 190 8.25 11.89 7.30
C GLY A 190 8.04 11.75 5.80
N MET A 191 9.07 12.08 5.03
CA MET A 191 9.09 11.92 3.58
C MET A 191 9.83 10.65 3.19
N ALA A 192 9.30 9.94 2.20
CA ALA A 192 9.91 8.77 1.61
C ALA A 192 10.07 8.95 0.10
N VAL A 193 11.24 8.54 -0.41
CA VAL A 193 11.52 8.38 -1.83
C VAL A 193 11.74 6.90 -2.08
N THR A 194 10.99 6.35 -2.99
CA THR A 194 11.12 4.94 -3.37
C THR A 194 11.55 4.83 -4.84
N GLY A 195 12.33 3.81 -5.12
CA GLY A 195 12.73 3.42 -6.47
C GLY A 195 11.91 2.24 -6.98
N ASP A 196 12.43 1.61 -8.03
CA ASP A 196 11.86 0.39 -8.59
C ASP A 196 11.85 -0.74 -7.55
N GLU A 197 10.93 -1.72 -7.73
CA GLU A 197 10.79 -2.87 -6.84
C GLU A 197 10.62 -2.51 -5.36
N LEU A 198 9.96 -1.37 -5.08
CA LEU A 198 9.72 -0.82 -3.74
C LEU A 198 10.99 -0.50 -2.94
N ALA A 199 12.14 -0.33 -3.57
CA ALA A 199 13.37 0.05 -2.90
C ALA A 199 13.20 1.40 -2.19
N LEU A 200 13.46 1.46 -0.88
CA LEU A 200 13.52 2.73 -0.15
C LEU A 200 14.85 3.41 -0.43
N ALA A 201 14.84 4.41 -1.32
CA ALA A 201 16.02 5.14 -1.72
C ALA A 201 16.40 6.23 -0.71
N TYR A 202 15.41 6.88 -0.12
CA TYR A 202 15.63 7.98 0.82
C TYR A 202 14.46 8.10 1.80
N HIS A 203 14.76 8.44 3.04
CA HIS A 203 13.79 8.76 4.08
C HIS A 203 14.33 9.88 4.96
N HIS A 204 13.49 10.87 5.24
CA HIS A 204 13.86 12.01 6.06
C HIS A 204 12.65 12.60 6.80
N PRO A 205 12.81 13.15 8.00
CA PRO A 205 11.79 14.01 8.58
C PRO A 205 11.44 15.15 7.63
N PHE A 206 10.15 15.42 7.49
CA PHE A 206 9.67 16.42 6.52
C PHE A 206 8.74 17.41 7.19
N ALA A 207 8.95 18.69 6.92
CA ALA A 207 8.10 19.79 7.38
C ALA A 207 7.91 19.83 8.92
N GLU A 208 8.92 19.44 9.69
CA GLU A 208 8.88 19.51 11.16
C GLU A 208 8.54 20.92 11.64
N GLY A 209 7.58 21.02 12.55
CA GLY A 209 7.09 22.30 13.06
C GLY A 209 6.30 23.13 12.06
N LYS A 210 5.92 22.57 10.90
CA LYS A 210 5.07 23.20 9.89
C LYS A 210 3.69 22.55 9.88
N ASN A 211 2.69 23.32 9.49
CA ASN A 211 1.34 22.81 9.22
C ASN A 211 1.20 22.54 7.72
N VAL A 212 0.69 21.36 7.39
CA VAL A 212 0.28 21.01 6.02
C VAL A 212 -1.23 21.12 5.93
N PHE A 213 -1.73 21.94 5.03
CA PHE A 213 -3.16 22.11 4.77
C PHE A 213 -3.54 21.24 3.57
N VAL A 214 -4.49 20.34 3.78
CA VAL A 214 -5.05 19.50 2.72
C VAL A 214 -6.44 20.04 2.35
N ILE A 215 -6.63 20.38 1.09
CA ILE A 215 -7.91 20.83 0.56
C ILE A 215 -8.45 19.70 -0.33
N ILE A 216 -9.58 19.12 0.06
CA ILE A 216 -10.25 18.09 -0.71
C ILE A 216 -11.41 18.75 -1.44
N PRO A 217 -11.32 18.95 -2.77
CA PRO A 217 -12.44 19.53 -3.52
C PRO A 217 -13.61 18.55 -3.55
N GLN A 218 -14.81 19.08 -3.51
CA GLN A 218 -16.01 18.28 -3.79
C GLN A 218 -16.04 17.98 -5.29
N THR A 219 -15.72 16.75 -5.66
CA THR A 219 -15.73 16.28 -7.05
C THR A 219 -16.52 14.97 -7.14
N THR A 220 -17.17 14.80 -8.30
CA THR A 220 -17.85 13.54 -8.64
C THR A 220 -16.93 12.57 -9.41
N VAL A 221 -15.71 12.97 -9.71
CA VAL A 221 -14.76 12.14 -10.47
C VAL A 221 -14.11 11.15 -9.52
N SER A 222 -14.36 9.88 -9.72
CA SER A 222 -13.62 8.80 -9.08
C SER A 222 -12.24 8.68 -9.75
N SER A 223 -11.19 8.54 -8.94
CA SER A 223 -9.83 8.34 -9.42
C SER A 223 -9.26 7.07 -8.79
N SER A 224 -9.77 5.92 -9.22
CA SER A 224 -9.33 4.62 -8.70
C SER A 224 -9.30 3.54 -9.79
N GLY A 225 -8.49 2.52 -9.59
CA GLY A 225 -8.40 1.37 -10.44
C GLY A 225 -8.07 1.72 -11.90
N ARG A 226 -8.90 1.24 -12.84
CA ARG A 226 -8.67 1.44 -14.27
C ARG A 226 -8.73 2.91 -14.69
N GLU A 227 -9.62 3.71 -14.12
CA GLU A 227 -9.76 5.12 -14.48
C GLU A 227 -8.53 5.94 -14.07
N GLU A 228 -8.01 5.71 -12.87
CA GLU A 228 -6.76 6.30 -12.40
C GLU A 228 -5.60 5.88 -13.31
N PHE A 229 -5.52 4.61 -13.64
CA PHE A 229 -4.52 4.07 -14.53
C PHE A 229 -4.56 4.73 -15.92
N ASP A 230 -5.73 4.81 -16.55
CA ASP A 230 -5.88 5.42 -17.88
C ASP A 230 -5.53 6.92 -17.83
N LEU A 231 -5.87 7.62 -16.74
CA LEU A 231 -5.53 9.03 -16.54
C LEU A 231 -4.00 9.22 -16.43
N LEU A 232 -3.33 8.41 -15.62
CA LEU A 232 -1.89 8.46 -15.42
C LEU A 232 -1.14 8.11 -16.71
N MET A 233 -1.56 7.07 -17.40
CA MET A 233 -0.93 6.63 -18.66
C MET A 233 -1.12 7.61 -19.81
N ASN A 234 -2.28 8.26 -19.92
CA ASN A 234 -2.49 9.28 -20.93
C ASN A 234 -1.59 10.50 -20.73
N ARG A 235 -1.30 10.87 -19.49
CA ARG A 235 -0.35 11.95 -19.17
C ARG A 235 1.11 11.53 -19.39
N ALA A 236 1.47 10.32 -19.02
CA ALA A 236 2.83 9.81 -19.15
C ALA A 236 3.27 9.68 -20.62
N ARG A 237 2.35 9.41 -21.54
CA ARG A 237 2.64 9.30 -23.00
C ARG A 237 3.22 10.56 -23.61
N ASN A 238 2.97 11.72 -23.01
CA ASN A 238 3.39 13.02 -23.54
C ASN A 238 4.74 13.49 -22.95
N LEU A 239 5.35 12.71 -22.07
CA LEU A 239 6.65 13.04 -21.47
C LEU A 239 7.75 12.21 -22.14
N ASP A 240 8.78 12.89 -22.61
CA ASP A 240 9.98 12.23 -23.03
C ASP A 240 10.65 11.53 -21.83
N TYR A 241 11.23 10.36 -22.07
CA TYR A 241 11.91 9.56 -21.04
C TYR A 241 13.01 10.36 -20.33
N GLN A 242 13.82 11.09 -21.12
CA GLN A 242 14.89 11.92 -20.58
C GLN A 242 14.38 13.07 -19.70
N ASP A 243 13.24 13.65 -20.03
CA ASP A 243 12.62 14.72 -19.23
C ASP A 243 12.13 14.17 -17.87
N ARG A 244 11.67 12.94 -17.82
CA ARG A 244 11.25 12.28 -16.57
C ARG A 244 12.41 11.95 -15.66
N GLU A 245 13.49 11.41 -16.20
CA GLU A 245 14.72 11.16 -15.43
C GLU A 245 15.30 12.46 -14.87
N LEU A 246 15.33 13.49 -15.68
CA LEU A 246 15.82 14.81 -15.26
C LEU A 246 14.96 15.40 -14.15
N LYS A 247 13.63 15.31 -14.25
CA LYS A 247 12.70 15.76 -13.20
C LYS A 247 12.87 14.98 -11.90
N ALA A 248 13.02 13.66 -11.99
CA ALA A 248 13.30 12.83 -10.82
C ALA A 248 14.60 13.23 -10.15
N TYR A 249 15.63 13.48 -10.93
CA TYR A 249 16.93 13.95 -10.44
C TYR A 249 16.82 15.31 -9.73
N PHE A 250 16.16 16.30 -10.34
CA PHE A 250 15.95 17.60 -9.71
C PHE A 250 15.16 17.50 -8.41
N ILE A 251 14.09 16.72 -8.36
CA ILE A 251 13.33 16.50 -7.12
C ILE A 251 14.23 15.93 -6.02
N LEU A 252 15.10 14.98 -6.36
CA LEU A 252 16.02 14.38 -5.39
C LEU A 252 17.13 15.33 -4.92
N MET A 253 17.52 16.28 -5.75
CA MET A 253 18.58 17.24 -5.42
C MET A 253 18.09 18.47 -4.65
N ASP A 254 16.80 18.78 -4.76
CA ASP A 254 16.15 19.90 -4.06
C ASP A 254 15.57 19.51 -2.68
N LEU A 255 15.62 18.22 -2.33
CA LEU A 255 15.17 17.66 -1.07
C LEU A 255 16.30 17.58 -0.05
#